data_2860c4ea66c110395591fdbc5458a483
#
_entry.id   2860c4ea66c110395591fdbc5458a483
#
_cell.length_a   1.000
_cell.length_b   1.000
_cell.length_c   1.000
_cell.angle_alpha   90.00
_cell.angle_beta   90.00
_cell.angle_gamma   90.00
#
_symmetry.space_group_name_H-M   'P 1'
#
loop_
_entity.id
_entity.type
_entity.pdbx_description
1 polymer ?
#
loop_
_entity_poly.entity_id
_entity_poly.type
_entity_poly.pdbx_seq_one_letter_code
_entity_poly.pdbx_strand_id
1 'polypeptide(L)'
;LNLEDVDFNNGAIRIIRKGGNEALIYFGDEVSQALEAYMNGSRKTAEPAAGHEEALFISLNKTRITTRSVERLVKKYSRLVTTVKKITPHKLRSTFGTALYQETGDIYLVADTLGHKDVNTTKKHYAAIDEHRRRMAANVVKLRES
;
A
#
# COMPACT_ATOMS: atom_id res chain seq x y z
N LEU A 1 4.09 -10.27 -8.46
CA LEU A 1 5.25 -9.41 -8.73
C LEU A 1 6.47 -10.24 -9.05
N ASN A 2 7.27 -9.75 -9.97
CA ASN A 2 8.56 -10.33 -10.33
C ASN A 2 9.71 -9.44 -9.84
N LEU A 3 10.90 -10.01 -9.77
CA LEU A 3 12.09 -9.25 -9.41
C LEU A 3 12.30 -8.02 -10.31
N GLU A 4 12.03 -8.16 -11.60
CA GLU A 4 12.17 -7.09 -12.59
C GLU A 4 11.15 -5.95 -12.43
N ASP A 5 10.08 -6.16 -11.66
CA ASP A 5 9.05 -5.13 -11.45
C ASP A 5 9.49 -4.03 -10.48
N VAL A 6 10.57 -4.24 -9.75
CA VAL A 6 11.10 -3.27 -8.79
C VAL A 6 12.15 -2.39 -9.47
N ASP A 7 11.89 -1.08 -9.48
CA ASP A 7 12.83 -0.08 -9.99
C ASP A 7 13.32 0.79 -8.83
N PHE A 8 14.50 0.48 -8.32
CA PHE A 8 15.10 1.23 -7.22
C PHE A 8 15.54 2.63 -7.63
N ASN A 9 15.90 2.85 -8.89
CA ASN A 9 16.34 4.16 -9.37
C ASN A 9 15.22 5.19 -9.31
N ASN A 10 14.00 4.77 -9.67
CA ASN A 10 12.82 5.62 -9.65
C ASN A 10 11.95 5.44 -8.40
N GLY A 11 12.31 4.50 -7.52
CA GLY A 11 11.51 4.20 -6.33
C GLY A 11 10.11 3.73 -6.66
N ALA A 12 9.98 2.83 -7.64
CA ALA A 12 8.69 2.41 -8.17
C ALA A 12 8.58 0.89 -8.33
N ILE A 13 7.36 0.40 -8.22
CA ILE A 13 7.01 -0.99 -8.52
C ILE A 13 5.99 -0.97 -9.66
N ARG A 14 6.27 -1.73 -10.71
CA ARG A 14 5.34 -1.93 -11.81
C ARG A 14 4.33 -3.01 -11.43
N ILE A 15 3.07 -2.70 -11.53
CA ILE A 15 1.99 -3.65 -11.29
C ILE A 15 1.08 -3.76 -12.51
N ILE A 16 0.42 -4.91 -12.62
CA ILE A 16 -0.62 -5.12 -13.62
C ILE A 16 -1.94 -5.19 -12.86
N ARG A 17 -2.81 -4.20 -13.13
CA ARG A 17 -4.13 -4.14 -12.52
C ARG A 17 -5.08 -5.10 -13.20
N LYS A 18 -6.18 -5.40 -12.52
CA LYS A 18 -7.30 -6.16 -13.07
C LYS A 18 -7.74 -5.54 -14.41
N GLY A 19 -7.73 -6.34 -15.49
CA GLY A 19 -8.00 -5.87 -16.84
C GLY A 19 -6.75 -5.64 -17.69
N GLY A 20 -5.55 -5.95 -17.18
CA GLY A 20 -4.28 -5.91 -17.92
C GLY A 20 -3.60 -4.55 -18.00
N ASN A 21 -4.13 -3.51 -17.38
CA ASN A 21 -3.53 -2.18 -17.37
C ASN A 21 -2.32 -2.14 -16.45
N GLU A 22 -1.19 -1.66 -16.97
CA GLU A 22 0.01 -1.43 -16.15
C GLU A 22 -0.12 -0.14 -15.35
N ALA A 23 0.43 -0.15 -14.15
CA ALA A 23 0.53 1.02 -13.30
C ALA A 23 1.84 1.01 -12.54
N LEU A 24 2.32 2.20 -12.15
CA LEU A 24 3.46 2.35 -11.26
C LEU A 24 2.97 2.75 -9.88
N ILE A 25 3.49 2.07 -8.86
CA ILE A 25 3.29 2.45 -7.46
C ILE A 25 4.63 2.91 -6.93
N TYR A 26 4.66 4.10 -6.36
CA TYR A 26 5.89 4.67 -5.82
C TYR A 26 6.04 4.30 -4.35
N PHE A 27 7.27 4.05 -3.92
CA PHE A 27 7.59 3.75 -2.54
C PHE A 27 8.67 4.71 -2.01
N GLY A 28 8.65 4.93 -0.71
CA GLY A 28 9.62 5.78 -0.03
C GLY A 28 10.84 5.01 0.49
N ASP A 29 11.68 5.71 1.24
CA ASP A 29 12.97 5.18 1.69
C ASP A 29 12.85 3.97 2.61
N GLU A 30 11.87 3.92 3.48
CA GLU A 30 11.65 2.78 4.38
C GLU A 30 11.36 1.49 3.62
N VAL A 31 10.50 1.56 2.61
CA VAL A 31 10.17 0.42 1.76
C VAL A 31 11.38 0.05 0.89
N SER A 32 12.09 1.04 0.35
CA SER A 32 13.31 0.82 -0.43
C SER A 32 14.34 0.02 0.37
N GLN A 33 14.62 0.43 1.60
CA GLN A 33 15.57 -0.25 2.48
C GLN A 33 15.12 -1.68 2.80
N ALA A 34 13.82 -1.87 3.09
CA ALA A 34 13.27 -3.20 3.37
C ALA A 34 13.37 -4.13 2.15
N LEU A 35 13.06 -3.62 0.96
CA LEU A 35 13.17 -4.39 -0.28
C LEU A 35 14.63 -4.75 -0.60
N GLU A 36 15.55 -3.81 -0.46
CA GLU A 36 16.98 -4.07 -0.67
C GLU A 36 17.51 -5.13 0.29
N ALA A 37 17.16 -5.02 1.58
CA ALA A 37 17.58 -5.98 2.59
C ALA A 37 17.03 -7.39 2.27
N TYR A 38 15.78 -7.47 1.85
CA TYR A 38 15.17 -8.74 1.46
C TYR A 38 15.82 -9.33 0.20
N MET A 39 16.00 -8.52 -0.85
CA MET A 39 16.54 -8.98 -2.12
C MET A 39 18.01 -9.39 -2.03
N ASN A 40 18.80 -8.73 -1.20
CA ASN A 40 20.20 -9.05 -0.97
C ASN A 40 20.40 -10.14 0.11
N GLY A 41 19.39 -10.38 0.93
CA GLY A 41 19.40 -11.37 2.00
C GLY A 41 18.59 -12.61 1.66
N SER A 42 17.43 -12.77 2.30
CA SER A 42 16.59 -13.98 2.20
C SER A 42 16.22 -14.35 0.77
N ARG A 43 15.93 -13.37 -0.09
CA ARG A 43 15.57 -13.66 -1.48
C ARG A 43 16.73 -14.26 -2.27
N LYS A 44 17.93 -13.74 -2.06
CA LYS A 44 19.14 -14.19 -2.76
C LYS A 44 19.47 -15.65 -2.46
N THR A 45 19.18 -16.10 -1.24
CA THR A 45 19.45 -17.47 -0.78
C THR A 45 18.23 -18.39 -0.82
N ALA A 46 17.10 -17.92 -1.35
CA ALA A 46 15.83 -18.63 -1.25
C ALA A 46 15.76 -19.94 -2.07
N GLU A 47 16.57 -20.07 -3.12
CA GLU A 47 16.56 -21.24 -4.02
C GLU A 47 15.14 -21.59 -4.49
N PRO A 48 14.48 -20.72 -5.29
CA PRO A 48 13.11 -20.97 -5.71
C PRO A 48 12.94 -22.27 -6.48
N ALA A 49 11.78 -22.89 -6.33
CA ALA A 49 11.40 -24.06 -7.12
C ALA A 49 11.31 -23.73 -8.60
N ALA A 50 11.43 -24.74 -9.46
CA ALA A 50 11.34 -24.58 -10.91
C ALA A 50 10.03 -23.86 -11.30
N GLY A 51 10.15 -22.84 -12.16
CA GLY A 51 9.05 -22.00 -12.59
C GLY A 51 8.76 -20.81 -11.68
N HIS A 52 9.44 -20.70 -10.54
CA HIS A 52 9.23 -19.61 -9.56
C HIS A 52 10.45 -18.70 -9.39
N GLU A 53 11.44 -18.84 -10.23
CA GLU A 53 12.75 -18.15 -10.11
C GLU A 53 12.63 -16.64 -10.23
N GLU A 54 11.67 -16.13 -11.00
CA GLU A 54 11.47 -14.71 -11.22
C GLU A 54 10.59 -14.03 -10.19
N ALA A 55 9.91 -14.80 -9.33
CA ALA A 55 9.02 -14.24 -8.33
C ALA A 55 9.78 -13.36 -7.33
N LEU A 56 9.25 -12.19 -7.04
CA LEU A 56 9.84 -11.29 -6.05
C LEU A 56 9.76 -11.91 -4.65
N PHE A 57 8.56 -12.31 -4.24
CA PHE A 57 8.34 -12.90 -2.92
C PHE A 57 8.20 -14.41 -3.01
N ILE A 58 9.04 -15.09 -2.27
CA ILE A 58 9.10 -16.57 -2.23
C ILE A 58 8.61 -17.05 -0.87
N SER A 59 7.66 -18.00 -0.89
CA SER A 59 7.13 -18.63 0.31
C SER A 59 8.12 -19.64 0.91
N LEU A 60 7.80 -20.13 2.10
CA LEU A 60 8.59 -21.21 2.73
C LEU A 60 8.62 -22.49 1.90
N ASN A 61 7.64 -22.71 1.03
CA ASN A 61 7.60 -23.84 0.09
C ASN A 61 8.40 -23.57 -1.19
N LYS A 62 9.17 -22.49 -1.24
CA LYS A 62 10.01 -22.09 -2.37
C LYS A 62 9.22 -21.71 -3.63
N THR A 63 7.96 -21.39 -3.48
CA THR A 63 7.09 -20.95 -4.57
C THR A 63 6.71 -19.48 -4.41
N ARG A 64 6.21 -18.90 -5.49
CA ARG A 64 5.66 -17.53 -5.46
C ARG A 64 4.63 -17.41 -4.36
N ILE A 65 4.73 -16.35 -3.55
CA ILE A 65 3.77 -16.09 -2.47
C ILE A 65 2.36 -15.94 -3.04
N THR A 66 1.38 -16.47 -2.33
CA THR A 66 -0.03 -16.36 -2.68
C THR A 66 -0.71 -15.26 -1.87
N THR A 67 -1.87 -14.80 -2.33
CA THR A 67 -2.70 -13.85 -1.58
C THR A 67 -3.00 -14.37 -0.18
N ARG A 68 -3.32 -15.65 -0.06
CA ARG A 68 -3.59 -16.28 1.23
C ARG A 68 -2.37 -16.27 2.16
N SER A 69 -1.18 -16.49 1.62
CA SER A 69 0.06 -16.41 2.39
C SER A 69 0.32 -14.99 2.90
N VAL A 70 0.03 -13.97 2.09
CA VAL A 70 0.13 -12.56 2.51
C VAL A 70 -0.85 -12.27 3.64
N GLU A 71 -2.09 -12.72 3.54
CA GLU A 71 -3.10 -12.58 4.60
C GLU A 71 -2.63 -13.21 5.92
N ARG A 72 -2.04 -14.40 5.85
CA ARG A 72 -1.49 -15.09 7.02
C ARG A 72 -0.33 -14.34 7.66
N LEU A 73 0.57 -13.79 6.85
CA LEU A 73 1.69 -12.98 7.33
C LEU A 73 1.21 -11.72 8.04
N VAL A 74 0.27 -10.99 7.43
CA VAL A 74 -0.32 -9.80 8.04
C VAL A 74 -0.97 -10.14 9.37
N LYS A 75 -1.73 -11.23 9.44
CA LYS A 75 -2.36 -11.71 10.67
C LYS A 75 -1.33 -12.06 11.73
N LYS A 76 -0.26 -12.76 11.34
CA LYS A 76 0.81 -13.18 12.25
C LYS A 76 1.48 -11.98 12.91
N TYR A 77 1.90 -11.00 12.11
CA TYR A 77 2.65 -9.85 12.63
C TYR A 77 1.77 -8.83 13.33
N SER A 78 0.53 -8.65 12.88
CA SER A 78 -0.39 -7.74 13.55
C SER A 78 -0.78 -8.19 14.94
N ARG A 79 -0.80 -9.50 15.21
CA ARG A 79 -1.04 -10.06 16.55
C ARG A 79 0.01 -9.68 17.58
N LEU A 80 1.22 -9.33 17.14
CA LEU A 80 2.28 -8.84 18.02
C LEU A 80 1.97 -7.43 18.54
N VAL A 81 1.12 -6.69 17.85
CA VAL A 81 0.75 -5.31 18.17
C VAL A 81 -0.64 -5.24 18.80
N THR A 82 -1.59 -6.01 18.30
CA THR A 82 -2.97 -6.02 18.79
C THR A 82 -3.59 -7.41 18.70
N THR A 83 -4.29 -7.83 19.77
CA THR A 83 -5.07 -9.06 19.77
C THR A 83 -6.58 -8.79 19.63
N VAL A 84 -6.98 -7.53 19.76
CA VAL A 84 -8.39 -7.10 19.78
C VAL A 84 -8.94 -6.88 18.38
N LYS A 85 -8.12 -6.35 17.48
CA LYS A 85 -8.52 -6.02 16.09
C LYS A 85 -8.02 -7.07 15.12
N LYS A 86 -8.90 -7.51 14.23
CA LYS A 86 -8.50 -8.33 13.09
C LYS A 86 -7.91 -7.43 12.01
N ILE A 87 -6.60 -7.51 11.80
CA ILE A 87 -5.90 -6.75 10.77
C ILE A 87 -5.73 -7.63 9.53
N THR A 88 -6.11 -7.09 8.39
CA THR A 88 -6.01 -7.74 7.07
C THR A 88 -5.22 -6.83 6.12
N PRO A 89 -4.72 -7.33 4.98
CA PRO A 89 -4.14 -6.48 3.95
C PRO A 89 -5.07 -5.35 3.51
N HIS A 90 -6.36 -5.63 3.39
CA HIS A 90 -7.35 -4.62 3.02
C HIS A 90 -7.46 -3.51 4.08
N LYS A 91 -7.38 -3.84 5.35
CA LYS A 91 -7.35 -2.86 6.44
C LYS A 91 -6.10 -2.01 6.42
N LEU A 92 -4.95 -2.58 6.12
CA LEU A 92 -3.71 -1.82 5.94
C LEU A 92 -3.81 -0.84 4.78
N ARG A 93 -4.41 -1.27 3.67
CA ARG A 93 -4.68 -0.43 2.52
C ARG A 93 -5.61 0.74 2.88
N SER A 94 -6.69 0.49 3.61
CA SER A 94 -7.62 1.52 4.07
C SER A 94 -6.95 2.52 5.02
N THR A 95 -6.10 2.04 5.91
CA THR A 95 -5.33 2.87 6.83
C THR A 95 -4.37 3.80 6.07
N PHE A 96 -3.69 3.27 5.08
CA PHE A 96 -2.83 4.07 4.20
C PHE A 96 -3.61 5.16 3.48
N GLY A 97 -4.74 4.81 2.88
CA GLY A 97 -5.60 5.77 2.17
C GLY A 97 -6.12 6.87 3.10
N THR A 98 -6.53 6.51 4.32
CA THR A 98 -6.97 7.48 5.33
C THR A 98 -5.85 8.43 5.71
N ALA A 99 -4.66 7.92 5.99
CA ALA A 99 -3.50 8.75 6.31
C ALA A 99 -3.14 9.69 5.16
N LEU A 100 -3.13 9.18 3.93
CA LEU A 100 -2.84 9.98 2.74
C LEU A 100 -3.87 11.11 2.57
N TYR A 101 -5.14 10.83 2.78
CA TYR A 101 -6.19 11.85 2.70
C TYR A 101 -6.07 12.90 3.80
N GLN A 102 -5.78 12.47 5.03
CA GLN A 102 -5.57 13.41 6.14
C GLN A 102 -4.41 14.36 5.89
N GLU A 103 -3.32 13.87 5.31
CA GLU A 103 -2.12 14.66 5.02
C GLU A 103 -2.30 15.59 3.81
N THR A 104 -2.95 15.13 2.76
CA THR A 104 -3.01 15.84 1.48
C THR A 104 -4.33 16.58 1.24
N GLY A 105 -5.43 16.07 1.78
CA GLY A 105 -6.78 16.58 1.47
C GLY A 105 -7.20 16.34 0.02
N ASP A 106 -6.46 15.56 -0.73
CA ASP A 106 -6.68 15.33 -2.15
C ASP A 106 -7.30 13.96 -2.41
N ILE A 107 -8.62 13.94 -2.57
CA ILE A 107 -9.37 12.70 -2.78
C ILE A 107 -9.03 12.03 -4.12
N TYR A 108 -8.67 12.82 -5.13
CA TYR A 108 -8.27 12.29 -6.44
C TYR A 108 -6.93 11.57 -6.37
N LEU A 109 -5.99 12.13 -5.60
CA LEU A 109 -4.71 11.48 -5.33
C LEU A 109 -4.90 10.16 -4.60
N VAL A 110 -5.78 10.13 -3.60
CA VAL A 110 -6.09 8.88 -2.86
C VAL A 110 -6.71 7.84 -3.79
N ALA A 111 -7.70 8.23 -4.59
CA ALA A 111 -8.35 7.32 -5.53
C ALA A 111 -7.34 6.75 -6.54
N ASP A 112 -6.48 7.60 -7.09
CA ASP A 112 -5.46 7.18 -8.04
C ASP A 112 -4.44 6.23 -7.39
N THR A 113 -3.93 6.58 -6.22
CA THR A 113 -2.96 5.76 -5.48
C THR A 113 -3.52 4.39 -5.12
N LEU A 114 -4.79 4.33 -4.70
CA LEU A 114 -5.47 3.07 -4.40
C LEU A 114 -5.97 2.33 -5.64
N GLY A 115 -5.88 2.93 -6.81
CA GLY A 115 -6.32 2.32 -8.05
C GLY A 115 -7.85 2.25 -8.21
N HIS A 116 -8.57 3.12 -7.54
CA HIS A 116 -10.02 3.23 -7.73
C HIS A 116 -10.33 3.88 -9.07
N LYS A 117 -11.10 3.20 -9.92
CA LYS A 117 -11.52 3.75 -11.23
C LYS A 117 -12.55 4.86 -11.06
N ASP A 118 -13.39 4.77 -10.03
CA ASP A 118 -14.43 5.73 -9.72
C ASP A 118 -14.08 6.46 -8.41
N VAL A 119 -13.84 7.76 -8.51
CA VAL A 119 -13.54 8.61 -7.37
C VAL A 119 -14.71 8.68 -6.37
N ASN A 120 -15.92 8.44 -6.81
CA ASN A 120 -17.10 8.46 -5.93
C ASN A 120 -17.05 7.36 -4.87
N THR A 121 -16.49 6.20 -5.20
CA THR A 121 -16.24 5.13 -4.23
C THR A 121 -15.33 5.63 -3.10
N THR A 122 -14.27 6.33 -3.44
CA THR A 122 -13.32 6.91 -2.48
C THR A 122 -13.97 8.02 -1.67
N LYS A 123 -14.71 8.93 -2.31
CA LYS A 123 -15.44 10.02 -1.64
C LYS A 123 -16.39 9.51 -0.58
N LYS A 124 -17.16 8.47 -0.90
CA LYS A 124 -18.09 7.83 0.03
C LYS A 124 -17.39 7.33 1.29
N HIS A 125 -16.24 6.71 1.10
CA HIS A 125 -15.45 6.11 2.20
C HIS A 125 -14.90 7.18 3.15
N TYR A 126 -14.58 8.38 2.65
CA TYR A 126 -13.97 9.46 3.42
C TYR A 126 -14.92 10.63 3.74
N ALA A 127 -16.22 10.44 3.61
CA ALA A 127 -17.22 11.49 3.84
C ALA A 127 -17.14 12.12 5.24
N ALA A 128 -16.87 11.33 6.28
CA ALA A 128 -16.73 11.84 7.64
C ALA A 128 -15.51 12.76 7.81
N ILE A 129 -14.42 12.46 7.13
CA ILE A 129 -13.21 13.30 7.12
C ILE A 129 -13.50 14.61 6.40
N ASP A 130 -14.25 14.58 5.29
CA ASP A 130 -14.67 15.77 4.55
C ASP A 130 -15.52 16.71 5.41
N GLU A 131 -16.45 16.16 6.18
CA GLU A 131 -17.28 16.95 7.07
C GLU A 131 -16.44 17.65 8.14
N HIS A 132 -15.51 16.93 8.75
CA HIS A 132 -14.59 17.51 9.72
C HIS A 132 -13.77 18.64 9.11
N ARG A 133 -13.24 18.45 7.90
CA ARG A 133 -12.48 19.48 7.17
C ARG A 133 -13.31 20.70 6.86
N ARG A 134 -14.58 20.51 6.47
CA ARG A 134 -15.49 21.63 6.22
C ARG A 134 -15.74 22.46 7.49
N ARG A 135 -15.87 21.80 8.63
CA ARG A 135 -16.02 22.48 9.93
C ARG A 135 -14.76 23.27 10.29
N MET A 136 -13.61 22.68 10.09
CA MET A 136 -12.32 23.35 10.32
C MET A 136 -12.12 24.54 9.39
N ALA A 137 -12.55 24.45 8.14
CA ALA A 137 -12.42 25.51 7.14
C ALA A 137 -13.11 26.80 7.57
N ALA A 138 -14.19 26.71 8.34
CA ALA A 138 -14.88 27.89 8.87
C ALA A 138 -14.01 28.80 9.75
N ASN A 139 -12.95 28.21 10.33
CA ASN A 139 -12.03 28.92 11.23
C ASN A 139 -10.69 29.28 10.60
N VAL A 140 -10.45 28.83 9.36
CA VAL A 140 -9.15 29.00 8.68
C VAL A 140 -8.97 30.43 8.17
N VAL A 141 -10.04 31.04 7.61
CA VAL A 141 -10.00 32.39 7.06
C VAL A 141 -10.46 33.38 8.13
N LYS A 142 -9.58 34.32 8.51
CA LYS A 142 -9.91 35.40 9.43
C LYS A 142 -10.36 36.61 8.61
N LEU A 143 -11.59 37.01 8.83
CA LEU A 143 -12.16 38.15 8.12
C LEU A 143 -11.76 39.52 8.73
N ARG A 144 -11.18 39.48 9.94
CA ARG A 144 -10.74 40.70 10.63
C ARG A 144 -9.45 40.39 11.38
N GLU A 145 -8.42 41.18 11.12
CA GLU A 145 -7.20 41.17 11.92
C GLU A 145 -7.40 42.05 13.16
N SER A 146 -7.07 41.51 14.29
CA SER A 146 -7.07 42.23 15.54
C SER A 146 -5.70 42.83 15.84
#